data_ce376f885293dc278c6ecc85fa2bf8d9
#
_entry.id   ce376f885293dc278c6ecc85fa2bf8d9
#
_cell.length_a   1.000
_cell.length_b   1.000
_cell.length_c   1.000
_cell.angle_alpha   90.00
_cell.angle_beta   90.00
_cell.angle_gamma   90.00
#
_symmetry.space_group_name_H-M   'P 1'
#
loop_
_entity.id
_entity.type
_entity.pdbx_description
1 polymer ?
#
loop_
_entity_poly.entity_id
_entity_poly.type
_entity_poly.pdbx_seq_one_letter_code
_entity_poly.pdbx_strand_id
1 'polypeptide(L)'
;MTNVLSKSDSFKSEYCCSVVRIGELTPIEGSDFLAKTNVLGTQIVVRKDQVHEGDVMFYASNETALNHNFLSVNNLFEIGCRNMNSNADEVNSIMQEYNDNYKEAIERLKEGAKKIKSSITSLTNSANRLNKKAMSEKKNLDYEPDETKKSEIQASIDSLIKSADEKTKKAMEKTVIYTNLKNEIEALVNNGQPIVDRAKKLVGFFGKYGRVRCLKLKGEASFGFVFNKSEMAKYCPDIDSINLEDYVGEDFDTVNGELFVEAYVPPVKQETRRNSKSNKRNKKISRFDRMVEGEFMFHYDTQKLEKNIHLINPSDSVVISVKLHGTSCVIGKLHVKEPKRIAPYKLLWNKFVDITGLFKNKRVIDYNIVYGPIYSSRTVIKNQYINKGVDSGFYSKDIWSEWGDKIYPYLDEGMTIYGEIVGYVTGKDTMIQKTYDYGCEPGTNKLMVYRITSETDDGKKFEWNVREVHEWTLRLIERMKENNDDTASWIHPIDILYNGLAEDIYPELDTENHWHENLLYRLKHDKKHFGMEEFEPLCTHYSSPREGFVLRKNNDQLQEAWKLKTEAFAFGEAVRMDAGDVDIEMLDNYVTQGNEDEAIETN
;
A
#
# COMPACT_ATOMS: atom_id res chain seq x y z
N MET A 1 -22.57 31.82 8.81
CA MET A 1 -21.16 31.99 8.42
C MET A 1 -20.65 30.58 8.10
N THR A 2 -20.23 30.35 6.89
CA THR A 2 -19.58 29.08 6.53
C THR A 2 -18.27 28.99 7.29
N ASN A 3 -18.04 27.87 7.98
CA ASN A 3 -16.80 27.65 8.73
C ASN A 3 -15.66 27.53 7.70
N VAL A 4 -14.62 28.36 7.83
CA VAL A 4 -13.47 28.36 6.88
C VAL A 4 -12.83 26.97 6.79
N LEU A 5 -12.70 26.30 7.94
CA LEU A 5 -12.23 24.92 8.05
C LEU A 5 -13.44 24.03 8.35
N SER A 6 -13.67 22.98 7.57
CA SER A 6 -14.82 22.10 7.76
C SER A 6 -14.53 20.65 7.33
N LYS A 7 -15.46 19.75 7.66
CA LYS A 7 -15.43 18.34 7.27
C LYS A 7 -16.46 18.12 6.17
N SER A 8 -16.04 17.43 5.09
CA SER A 8 -16.95 17.00 4.02
C SER A 8 -17.83 15.83 4.48
N ASP A 9 -18.86 15.50 3.70
CA ASP A 9 -19.70 14.31 3.93
C ASP A 9 -18.90 13.00 3.81
N SER A 10 -17.78 13.02 3.06
CA SER A 10 -16.86 11.89 2.87
C SER A 10 -15.63 11.93 3.77
N PHE A 11 -15.65 12.78 4.82
CA PHE A 11 -14.53 12.98 5.73
C PHE A 11 -14.01 11.66 6.33
N LYS A 12 -12.68 11.51 6.30
CA LYS A 12 -11.96 10.37 6.93
C LYS A 12 -10.86 10.92 7.83
N SER A 13 -10.96 10.65 9.12
CA SER A 13 -10.01 11.15 10.14
C SER A 13 -8.55 10.70 9.91
N GLU A 14 -8.33 9.62 9.17
CA GLU A 14 -6.98 9.15 8.82
C GLU A 14 -6.31 9.96 7.71
N TYR A 15 -7.13 10.56 6.83
CA TYR A 15 -6.68 11.25 5.61
C TYR A 15 -7.17 12.70 5.62
N CYS A 16 -6.75 13.45 6.63
CA CYS A 16 -7.19 14.82 6.85
C CYS A 16 -6.03 15.73 7.23
N CYS A 17 -6.30 17.01 7.30
CA CYS A 17 -5.48 17.98 8.02
C CYS A 17 -6.02 18.20 9.43
N SER A 18 -5.12 18.54 10.36
CA SER A 18 -5.45 18.88 11.74
C SER A 18 -4.77 20.20 12.10
N VAL A 19 -5.39 21.00 12.96
CA VAL A 19 -4.71 22.16 13.59
C VAL A 19 -4.02 21.66 14.84
N VAL A 20 -2.71 21.85 14.92
CA VAL A 20 -1.86 21.25 15.96
C VAL A 20 -0.97 22.29 16.62
N ARG A 21 -0.65 22.05 17.89
CA ARG A 21 0.41 22.79 18.58
C ARG A 21 1.69 21.96 18.52
N ILE A 22 2.77 22.59 18.10
CA ILE A 22 4.09 21.96 18.03
C ILE A 22 4.65 21.78 19.45
N GLY A 23 5.02 20.57 19.77
CA GLY A 23 5.68 20.21 21.02
C GLY A 23 7.19 20.47 21.00
N GLU A 24 7.90 19.86 21.94
CA GLU A 24 9.35 19.95 22.07
C GLU A 24 10.06 19.58 20.76
N LEU A 25 11.07 20.38 20.42
CA LEU A 25 11.94 20.20 19.27
C LEU A 25 13.25 19.53 19.66
N THR A 26 13.44 18.28 19.28
CA THR A 26 14.70 17.53 19.51
C THR A 26 15.63 17.73 18.31
N PRO A 27 16.87 18.26 18.50
CA PRO A 27 17.86 18.38 17.42
C PRO A 27 18.22 17.03 16.80
N ILE A 28 18.47 17.02 15.49
CA ILE A 28 18.94 15.83 14.77
C ILE A 28 20.46 15.88 14.67
N GLU A 29 21.13 14.80 15.08
CA GLU A 29 22.59 14.68 15.01
C GLU A 29 23.09 14.85 13.56
N GLY A 30 24.12 15.66 13.38
CA GLY A 30 24.69 15.96 12.05
C GLY A 30 23.83 16.89 11.19
N SER A 31 22.87 17.64 11.79
CA SER A 31 22.10 18.67 11.11
C SER A 31 21.95 19.95 11.94
N ASP A 32 22.42 21.07 11.39
CA ASP A 32 22.24 22.39 12.01
C ASP A 32 20.84 22.94 11.82
N PHE A 33 20.13 22.51 10.78
CA PHE A 33 18.88 23.10 10.32
C PHE A 33 17.62 22.27 10.61
N LEU A 34 17.77 20.99 11.00
CA LEU A 34 16.63 20.10 11.19
C LEU A 34 16.47 19.72 12.67
N ALA A 35 15.22 19.59 13.07
CA ALA A 35 14.80 19.02 14.34
C ALA A 35 13.67 18.04 14.12
N LYS A 36 13.44 17.14 15.07
CA LYS A 36 12.29 16.26 15.10
C LYS A 36 11.34 16.63 16.25
N THR A 37 10.07 16.42 16.02
CA THR A 37 9.03 16.58 17.03
C THR A 37 7.94 15.54 16.81
N ASN A 38 7.08 15.36 17.82
CA ASN A 38 5.91 14.51 17.71
C ASN A 38 4.65 15.36 17.50
N VAL A 39 3.87 15.00 16.48
CA VAL A 39 2.59 15.60 16.19
C VAL A 39 1.53 14.51 16.13
N LEU A 40 0.50 14.59 16.96
CA LEU A 40 -0.54 13.57 17.09
C LEU A 40 0.05 12.14 17.22
N GLY A 41 1.09 12.00 18.06
CA GLY A 41 1.79 10.74 18.30
C GLY A 41 2.72 10.28 17.16
N THR A 42 2.90 11.06 16.12
CA THR A 42 3.69 10.70 14.94
C THR A 42 4.92 11.60 14.81
N GLN A 43 6.11 11.01 14.59
CA GLN A 43 7.34 11.78 14.39
C GLN A 43 7.33 12.52 13.05
N ILE A 44 7.66 13.80 13.09
CA ILE A 44 7.94 14.62 11.91
C ILE A 44 9.31 15.30 12.05
N VAL A 45 9.94 15.55 10.90
CA VAL A 45 11.19 16.33 10.82
C VAL A 45 10.86 17.70 10.23
N VAL A 46 11.29 18.74 10.93
CA VAL A 46 10.99 20.14 10.61
C VAL A 46 12.26 20.97 10.52
N ARG A 47 12.15 22.15 9.92
CA ARG A 47 13.25 23.12 9.88
C ARG A 47 13.17 24.04 11.11
N LYS A 48 14.28 24.14 11.85
CA LYS A 48 14.39 24.98 13.08
C LYS A 48 14.19 26.47 12.83
N ASP A 49 14.42 26.94 11.60
CA ASP A 49 14.23 28.35 11.20
C ASP A 49 12.80 28.67 10.81
N GLN A 50 11.91 27.68 10.73
CA GLN A 50 10.52 27.86 10.30
C GLN A 50 9.50 27.36 11.32
N VAL A 51 9.89 26.49 12.24
CA VAL A 51 8.99 25.85 13.20
C VAL A 51 9.60 25.93 14.58
N HIS A 52 8.81 26.41 15.56
CA HIS A 52 9.22 26.58 16.95
C HIS A 52 8.27 25.85 17.89
N GLU A 53 8.76 25.51 19.06
CA GLU A 53 7.93 24.96 20.12
C GLU A 53 6.82 25.94 20.52
N GLY A 54 5.60 25.42 20.64
CA GLY A 54 4.41 26.23 20.93
C GLY A 54 3.69 26.79 19.70
N ASP A 55 4.30 26.77 18.51
CA ASP A 55 3.65 27.23 17.28
C ASP A 55 2.35 26.46 17.02
N VAL A 56 1.29 27.16 16.61
CA VAL A 56 0.07 26.54 16.10
C VAL A 56 0.14 26.49 14.59
N MET A 57 0.11 25.27 14.06
CA MET A 57 0.32 24.97 12.65
C MET A 57 -0.75 24.01 12.11
N PHE A 58 -0.83 23.89 10.81
CA PHE A 58 -1.56 22.83 10.14
C PHE A 58 -0.67 21.61 9.97
N TYR A 59 -1.24 20.43 10.17
CA TYR A 59 -0.58 19.15 9.95
C TYR A 59 -1.40 18.32 8.95
N ALA A 60 -0.80 17.94 7.85
CA ALA A 60 -1.35 16.97 6.90
C ALA A 60 -0.76 15.58 7.18
N SER A 61 -1.61 14.59 7.39
CA SER A 61 -1.16 13.21 7.66
C SER A 61 -0.51 12.58 6.42
N ASN A 62 0.40 11.63 6.65
CA ASN A 62 0.98 10.85 5.55
C ASN A 62 -0.10 10.05 4.80
N GLU A 63 0.16 9.73 3.51
CA GLU A 63 -0.76 9.05 2.59
C GLU A 63 -1.99 9.89 2.21
N THR A 64 -1.95 11.20 2.42
CA THR A 64 -2.90 12.15 1.87
C THR A 64 -2.37 12.80 0.60
N ALA A 65 -3.27 13.38 -0.19
CA ALA A 65 -2.96 14.28 -1.30
C ALA A 65 -3.48 15.68 -0.96
N LEU A 66 -2.61 16.68 -1.04
CA LEU A 66 -2.95 18.08 -0.81
C LEU A 66 -3.43 18.75 -2.09
N ASN A 67 -4.29 19.76 -1.94
CA ASN A 67 -4.80 20.57 -3.03
C ASN A 67 -3.66 21.16 -3.89
N HIS A 68 -3.75 20.99 -5.21
CA HIS A 68 -2.70 21.40 -6.15
C HIS A 68 -2.50 22.92 -6.20
N ASN A 69 -3.55 23.72 -6.01
CA ASN A 69 -3.43 25.17 -5.99
C ASN A 69 -2.65 25.65 -4.75
N PHE A 70 -2.91 25.02 -3.57
CA PHE A 70 -2.12 25.29 -2.37
C PHE A 70 -0.63 24.99 -2.59
N LEU A 71 -0.33 23.83 -3.18
CA LEU A 71 1.05 23.43 -3.47
C LEU A 71 1.70 24.37 -4.48
N SER A 72 0.96 24.80 -5.51
CA SER A 72 1.42 25.70 -6.56
C SER A 72 1.78 27.08 -6.03
N VAL A 73 0.87 27.74 -5.29
CA VAL A 73 1.08 29.11 -4.79
C VAL A 73 2.19 29.19 -3.73
N ASN A 74 2.50 28.07 -3.08
CA ASN A 74 3.58 27.95 -2.11
C ASN A 74 4.88 27.37 -2.72
N ASN A 75 4.92 27.10 -4.02
CA ASN A 75 6.07 26.54 -4.74
C ASN A 75 6.57 25.21 -4.17
N LEU A 76 5.64 24.36 -3.73
CA LEU A 76 5.93 23.11 -3.00
C LEU A 76 6.18 21.91 -3.91
N PHE A 77 5.90 21.99 -5.23
CA PHE A 77 6.24 20.93 -6.16
C PHE A 77 7.75 20.81 -6.38
N GLU A 78 8.25 19.57 -6.50
CA GLU A 78 9.67 19.27 -6.69
C GLU A 78 10.18 19.75 -8.07
N ILE A 79 11.50 19.79 -8.23
CA ILE A 79 12.16 20.27 -9.46
C ILE A 79 11.68 19.54 -10.73
N GLY A 80 11.33 18.25 -10.65
CA GLY A 80 10.75 17.47 -11.74
C GLY A 80 9.36 17.92 -12.16
N CYS A 81 8.62 18.53 -11.25
CA CYS A 81 7.26 19.04 -11.41
C CYS A 81 7.20 20.58 -11.38
N ARG A 82 8.31 21.29 -11.52
CA ARG A 82 8.45 22.74 -11.33
C ARG A 82 7.47 23.59 -12.13
N ASN A 83 7.02 23.10 -13.30
CA ASN A 83 6.03 23.81 -14.12
C ASN A 83 4.64 23.94 -13.47
N MET A 84 4.41 23.21 -12.36
CA MET A 84 3.18 23.29 -11.56
C MET A 84 3.26 24.38 -10.48
N ASN A 85 4.45 24.94 -10.21
CA ASN A 85 4.67 26.01 -9.25
C ASN A 85 4.36 27.39 -9.83
N SER A 86 3.94 28.31 -9.00
CA SER A 86 3.67 29.71 -9.41
C SER A 86 4.94 30.45 -9.87
N ASN A 87 6.13 30.06 -9.37
CA ASN A 87 7.44 30.60 -9.79
C ASN A 87 8.10 29.79 -10.93
N ALA A 88 7.33 29.05 -11.71
CA ALA A 88 7.85 28.16 -12.77
C ALA A 88 8.80 28.87 -13.74
N ASP A 89 8.49 30.10 -14.14
CA ASP A 89 9.29 30.86 -15.11
C ASP A 89 10.70 31.16 -14.56
N GLU A 90 10.81 31.56 -13.29
CA GLU A 90 12.08 31.82 -12.62
C GLU A 90 12.93 30.54 -12.56
N VAL A 91 12.33 29.43 -12.11
CA VAL A 91 13.03 28.15 -12.01
C VAL A 91 13.42 27.61 -13.38
N ASN A 92 12.56 27.78 -14.39
CA ASN A 92 12.86 27.38 -15.75
C ASN A 92 14.03 28.20 -16.36
N SER A 93 14.13 29.50 -16.08
CA SER A 93 15.24 30.33 -16.49
C SER A 93 16.59 29.82 -15.94
N ILE A 94 16.61 29.46 -14.64
CA ILE A 94 17.81 28.87 -14.01
C ILE A 94 18.12 27.48 -14.62
N MET A 95 17.12 26.67 -14.86
CA MET A 95 17.31 25.34 -15.45
C MET A 95 17.71 25.39 -16.91
N GLN A 96 17.34 26.46 -17.65
CA GLN A 96 17.81 26.68 -19.00
C GLN A 96 19.31 26.92 -19.02
N GLU A 97 19.85 27.73 -18.09
CA GLU A 97 21.31 27.90 -17.93
C GLU A 97 22.03 26.53 -17.73
N TYR A 98 21.45 25.64 -16.94
CA TYR A 98 21.99 24.28 -16.79
C TYR A 98 21.87 23.45 -18.07
N ASN A 99 20.74 23.53 -18.76
CA ASN A 99 20.52 22.79 -20.01
C ASN A 99 21.54 23.19 -21.08
N ASP A 100 21.72 24.49 -21.28
CA ASP A 100 22.59 25.05 -22.34
C ASP A 100 24.06 24.73 -22.07
N ASN A 101 24.49 24.79 -20.82
CA ASN A 101 25.92 24.63 -20.49
C ASN A 101 26.35 23.18 -20.21
N TYR A 102 25.43 22.32 -19.74
CA TYR A 102 25.84 21.01 -19.23
C TYR A 102 25.01 19.84 -19.74
N LYS A 103 23.69 19.95 -19.81
CA LYS A 103 22.79 18.80 -20.01
C LYS A 103 23.04 18.08 -21.32
N GLU A 104 23.12 18.80 -22.44
CA GLU A 104 23.36 18.19 -23.76
C GLU A 104 24.72 17.46 -23.83
N ALA A 105 25.76 18.06 -23.25
CA ALA A 105 27.08 17.44 -23.18
C ALA A 105 27.05 16.16 -22.35
N ILE A 106 26.41 16.21 -21.19
CA ILE A 106 26.25 15.04 -20.28
C ILE A 106 25.47 13.92 -20.97
N GLU A 107 24.34 14.22 -21.63
CA GLU A 107 23.52 13.21 -22.31
C GLU A 107 24.28 12.55 -23.48
N ARG A 108 25.00 13.34 -24.29
CA ARG A 108 25.85 12.82 -25.38
C ARG A 108 26.95 11.90 -24.86
N LEU A 109 27.65 12.30 -23.79
CA LEU A 109 28.70 11.49 -23.17
C LEU A 109 28.12 10.20 -22.54
N LYS A 110 26.96 10.28 -21.90
CA LYS A 110 26.25 9.08 -21.33
C LYS A 110 25.89 8.09 -22.45
N GLU A 111 25.41 8.57 -23.59
CA GLU A 111 25.09 7.71 -24.73
C GLU A 111 26.37 7.07 -25.31
N GLY A 112 27.45 7.81 -25.42
CA GLY A 112 28.78 7.32 -25.81
C GLY A 112 29.28 6.24 -24.85
N ALA A 113 29.23 6.50 -23.55
CA ALA A 113 29.63 5.57 -22.52
C ALA A 113 28.79 4.27 -22.54
N LYS A 114 27.47 4.36 -22.78
CA LYS A 114 26.59 3.19 -22.94
C LYS A 114 27.00 2.31 -24.12
N LYS A 115 27.31 2.90 -25.27
CA LYS A 115 27.78 2.18 -26.47
C LYS A 115 29.12 1.49 -26.23
N ILE A 116 30.06 2.15 -25.55
CA ILE A 116 31.37 1.58 -25.21
C ILE A 116 31.21 0.44 -24.19
N LYS A 117 30.39 0.60 -23.14
CA LYS A 117 30.10 -0.46 -22.16
C LYS A 117 29.52 -1.72 -22.82
N SER A 118 28.57 -1.57 -23.74
CA SER A 118 28.00 -2.68 -24.52
C SER A 118 29.08 -3.38 -25.35
N SER A 119 29.99 -2.62 -25.96
CA SER A 119 31.11 -3.17 -26.73
C SER A 119 32.11 -3.93 -25.86
N ILE A 120 32.43 -3.44 -24.68
CA ILE A 120 33.28 -4.15 -23.70
C ILE A 120 32.65 -5.49 -23.33
N THR A 121 31.36 -5.49 -22.97
CA THR A 121 30.63 -6.73 -22.62
C THR A 121 30.65 -7.74 -23.76
N SER A 122 30.43 -7.28 -25.00
CA SER A 122 30.47 -8.15 -26.19
C SER A 122 31.86 -8.75 -26.45
N LEU A 123 32.92 -7.95 -26.33
CA LEU A 123 34.31 -8.41 -26.47
C LEU A 123 34.69 -9.41 -25.41
N THR A 124 34.38 -9.12 -24.15
CA THR A 124 34.64 -10.01 -23.00
C THR A 124 33.91 -11.35 -23.14
N ASN A 125 32.63 -11.33 -23.48
CA ASN A 125 31.88 -12.55 -23.72
C ASN A 125 32.44 -13.37 -24.89
N SER A 126 32.91 -12.70 -25.95
CA SER A 126 33.52 -13.33 -27.11
C SER A 126 34.88 -13.95 -26.76
N ALA A 127 35.71 -13.27 -25.97
CA ALA A 127 36.99 -13.80 -25.47
C ALA A 127 36.75 -15.04 -24.59
N ASN A 128 35.79 -14.97 -23.66
CA ASN A 128 35.42 -16.09 -22.79
C ASN A 128 34.95 -17.34 -23.57
N ARG A 129 34.17 -17.12 -24.67
CA ARG A 129 33.75 -18.22 -25.57
C ARG A 129 34.94 -18.86 -26.25
N LEU A 130 35.90 -18.10 -26.76
CA LEU A 130 37.11 -18.60 -27.38
C LEU A 130 37.96 -19.38 -26.40
N ASN A 131 38.16 -18.87 -25.18
CA ASN A 131 38.89 -19.59 -24.13
C ASN A 131 38.21 -20.90 -23.73
N LYS A 132 36.87 -20.93 -23.60
CA LYS A 132 36.12 -22.18 -23.37
C LYS A 132 36.32 -23.18 -24.50
N LYS A 133 36.34 -22.72 -25.77
CA LYS A 133 36.58 -23.59 -26.93
C LYS A 133 38.00 -24.13 -26.91
N ALA A 134 39.01 -23.30 -26.66
CA ALA A 134 40.40 -23.73 -26.51
C ALA A 134 40.58 -24.80 -25.41
N MET A 135 39.92 -24.59 -24.25
CA MET A 135 39.91 -25.60 -23.16
C MET A 135 39.26 -26.92 -23.56
N SER A 136 38.21 -26.90 -24.37
CA SER A 136 37.57 -28.12 -24.91
C SER A 136 38.49 -28.84 -25.87
N GLU A 137 39.14 -28.12 -26.79
CA GLU A 137 40.11 -28.73 -27.74
C GLU A 137 41.34 -29.26 -27.03
N LYS A 138 41.81 -28.61 -25.95
CA LYS A 138 42.91 -29.12 -25.12
C LYS A 138 42.59 -30.46 -24.48
N LYS A 139 41.35 -30.69 -24.03
CA LYS A 139 40.93 -31.99 -23.53
C LYS A 139 40.98 -33.08 -24.64
N ASN A 140 40.61 -32.71 -25.87
CA ASN A 140 40.67 -33.64 -26.99
C ASN A 140 42.13 -33.99 -27.37
N LEU A 141 43.06 -33.04 -27.26
CA LEU A 141 44.49 -33.22 -27.48
C LEU A 141 45.07 -34.32 -26.57
N ASP A 142 44.65 -34.34 -25.29
CA ASP A 142 45.14 -35.32 -24.30
C ASP A 142 44.76 -36.76 -24.63
N TYR A 143 43.73 -36.97 -25.47
CA TYR A 143 43.24 -38.32 -25.86
C TYR A 143 43.54 -38.69 -27.33
N GLU A 144 44.15 -37.82 -28.15
CA GLU A 144 44.43 -38.07 -29.55
C GLU A 144 45.73 -38.91 -29.69
N PRO A 145 45.72 -40.10 -30.33
CA PRO A 145 46.90 -40.97 -30.49
C PRO A 145 47.78 -40.58 -31.68
N ASP A 146 47.30 -39.82 -32.66
CA ASP A 146 47.97 -39.45 -33.90
C ASP A 146 48.76 -38.15 -33.73
N GLU A 147 50.10 -38.21 -33.87
CA GLU A 147 50.99 -37.06 -33.71
C GLU A 147 50.75 -35.91 -34.71
N THR A 148 50.33 -36.24 -35.94
CA THR A 148 49.99 -35.24 -36.95
C THR A 148 48.74 -34.47 -36.55
N LYS A 149 47.72 -35.16 -36.12
CA LYS A 149 46.49 -34.54 -35.61
C LYS A 149 46.70 -33.78 -34.32
N LYS A 150 47.57 -34.26 -33.44
CA LYS A 150 47.97 -33.49 -32.24
C LYS A 150 48.53 -32.12 -32.61
N SER A 151 49.42 -32.06 -33.61
CA SER A 151 50.01 -30.81 -34.09
C SER A 151 48.96 -29.85 -34.65
N GLU A 152 47.96 -30.37 -35.40
CA GLU A 152 46.84 -29.56 -35.93
C GLU A 152 45.95 -29.04 -34.82
N ILE A 153 45.61 -29.87 -33.82
CA ILE A 153 44.79 -29.46 -32.66
C ILE A 153 45.54 -28.40 -31.85
N GLN A 154 46.85 -28.57 -31.62
CA GLN A 154 47.67 -27.60 -30.90
C GLN A 154 47.70 -26.24 -31.62
N ALA A 155 47.87 -26.22 -32.95
CA ALA A 155 47.83 -24.98 -33.76
C ALA A 155 46.44 -24.29 -33.69
N SER A 156 45.36 -25.08 -33.64
CA SER A 156 44.00 -24.55 -33.41
C SER A 156 43.86 -23.89 -32.05
N ILE A 157 44.33 -24.55 -30.99
CA ILE A 157 44.32 -24.01 -29.62
C ILE A 157 45.07 -22.67 -29.55
N ASP A 158 46.28 -22.63 -30.10
CA ASP A 158 47.12 -21.42 -30.09
C ASP A 158 46.45 -20.25 -30.84
N SER A 159 45.80 -20.56 -31.96
CA SER A 159 45.01 -19.57 -32.73
C SER A 159 43.82 -19.04 -31.92
N LEU A 160 43.08 -19.90 -31.21
CA LEU A 160 41.95 -19.53 -30.35
C LEU A 160 42.39 -18.66 -29.19
N ILE A 161 43.49 -19.00 -28.52
CA ILE A 161 44.06 -18.24 -27.41
C ILE A 161 44.49 -16.86 -27.92
N LYS A 162 45.24 -16.78 -29.01
CA LYS A 162 45.65 -15.51 -29.61
C LYS A 162 44.45 -14.61 -29.92
N SER A 163 43.39 -15.17 -30.49
CA SER A 163 42.17 -14.43 -30.79
C SER A 163 41.44 -13.96 -29.53
N ALA A 164 41.45 -14.75 -28.44
CA ALA A 164 40.91 -14.37 -27.17
C ALA A 164 41.69 -13.23 -26.52
N ASP A 165 43.01 -13.28 -26.54
CA ASP A 165 43.90 -12.26 -26.01
C ASP A 165 43.77 -10.91 -26.77
N GLU A 166 43.66 -10.94 -28.10
CA GLU A 166 43.38 -9.75 -28.88
C GLU A 166 42.06 -9.08 -28.51
N LYS A 167 41.00 -9.86 -28.28
CA LYS A 167 39.69 -9.35 -27.83
C LYS A 167 39.75 -8.81 -26.40
N THR A 168 40.49 -9.48 -25.53
CA THR A 168 40.72 -9.04 -24.14
C THR A 168 41.47 -7.71 -24.15
N LYS A 169 42.51 -7.58 -24.92
CA LYS A 169 43.28 -6.32 -25.10
C LYS A 169 42.37 -5.18 -25.58
N LYS A 170 41.55 -5.42 -26.63
CA LYS A 170 40.58 -4.42 -27.12
C LYS A 170 39.52 -4.06 -26.07
N ALA A 171 39.10 -5.02 -25.25
CA ALA A 171 38.18 -4.75 -24.13
C ALA A 171 38.83 -3.88 -23.06
N MET A 172 40.09 -4.11 -22.73
CA MET A 172 40.87 -3.29 -21.78
C MET A 172 41.08 -1.86 -22.30
N GLU A 173 41.46 -1.68 -23.57
CA GLU A 173 41.59 -0.35 -24.21
C GLU A 173 40.27 0.44 -24.12
N LYS A 174 39.15 -0.22 -24.45
CA LYS A 174 37.81 0.39 -24.33
C LYS A 174 37.41 0.69 -22.89
N THR A 175 37.87 -0.11 -21.93
CA THR A 175 37.63 0.12 -20.48
C THR A 175 38.29 1.41 -20.03
N VAL A 176 39.49 1.72 -20.49
CA VAL A 176 40.17 3.02 -20.23
C VAL A 176 39.34 4.19 -20.78
N ILE A 177 38.85 4.06 -22.01
CA ILE A 177 38.02 5.12 -22.65
C ILE A 177 36.71 5.29 -21.85
N TYR A 178 36.07 4.18 -21.44
CA TYR A 178 34.85 4.21 -20.61
C TYR A 178 35.11 4.93 -19.28
N THR A 179 36.22 4.65 -18.61
CA THR A 179 36.58 5.29 -17.35
C THR A 179 36.79 6.79 -17.54
N ASN A 180 37.50 7.21 -18.60
CA ASN A 180 37.71 8.62 -18.88
C ASN A 180 36.38 9.36 -19.17
N LEU A 181 35.49 8.76 -19.95
CA LEU A 181 34.15 9.33 -20.18
C LEU A 181 33.34 9.43 -18.88
N LYS A 182 33.45 8.45 -17.99
CA LYS A 182 32.78 8.50 -16.69
C LYS A 182 33.29 9.65 -15.83
N ASN A 183 34.59 9.85 -15.78
CA ASN A 183 35.22 10.96 -15.05
C ASN A 183 34.81 12.33 -15.65
N GLU A 184 34.74 12.44 -16.97
CA GLU A 184 34.27 13.66 -17.65
C GLU A 184 32.80 13.96 -17.36
N ILE A 185 31.93 12.95 -17.37
CA ILE A 185 30.53 13.08 -16.99
C ILE A 185 30.42 13.57 -15.54
N GLU A 186 31.18 12.98 -14.64
CA GLU A 186 31.19 13.35 -13.22
C GLU A 186 31.64 14.80 -13.02
N ALA A 187 32.69 15.23 -13.71
CA ALA A 187 33.16 16.60 -13.67
C ALA A 187 32.10 17.60 -14.17
N LEU A 188 31.43 17.31 -15.29
CA LEU A 188 30.34 18.16 -15.81
C LEU A 188 29.12 18.19 -14.86
N VAL A 189 28.76 17.06 -14.28
CA VAL A 189 27.68 17.00 -13.27
C VAL A 189 28.02 17.86 -12.06
N ASN A 190 29.24 17.73 -11.53
CA ASN A 190 29.70 18.51 -10.37
C ASN A 190 29.74 20.01 -10.67
N ASN A 191 30.19 20.38 -11.86
CA ASN A 191 30.23 21.79 -12.27
C ASN A 191 28.83 22.40 -12.48
N GLY A 192 27.88 21.60 -12.93
CA GLY A 192 26.47 22.02 -13.09
C GLY A 192 25.66 22.00 -11.81
N GLN A 193 26.13 21.28 -10.78
CA GLN A 193 25.39 21.07 -9.53
C GLN A 193 24.98 22.38 -8.81
N PRO A 194 25.84 23.43 -8.71
CA PRO A 194 25.45 24.69 -8.08
C PRO A 194 24.24 25.38 -8.72
N ILE A 195 24.08 25.24 -10.05
CA ILE A 195 22.90 25.80 -10.77
C ILE A 195 21.65 25.01 -10.40
N VAL A 196 21.75 23.68 -10.39
CA VAL A 196 20.64 22.81 -9.97
C VAL A 196 20.26 23.05 -8.52
N ASP A 197 21.24 23.25 -7.64
CA ASP A 197 21.00 23.51 -6.20
C ASP A 197 20.36 24.89 -5.99
N ARG A 198 20.69 25.90 -6.82
CA ARG A 198 20.00 27.19 -6.83
C ARG A 198 18.54 27.02 -7.22
N ALA A 199 18.24 26.25 -8.25
CA ALA A 199 16.87 25.96 -8.67
C ALA A 199 16.09 25.18 -7.59
N LYS A 200 16.72 24.18 -6.95
CA LYS A 200 16.11 23.38 -5.89
C LYS A 200 15.73 24.19 -4.66
N LYS A 201 16.42 25.28 -4.36
CA LYS A 201 16.07 26.17 -3.22
C LYS A 201 14.77 26.93 -3.43
N LEU A 202 14.29 27.05 -4.67
CA LEU A 202 13.08 27.78 -5.06
C LEU A 202 11.86 26.87 -5.19
N VAL A 203 12.01 25.57 -5.00
CA VAL A 203 10.95 24.57 -5.15
C VAL A 203 10.87 23.67 -3.91
N GLY A 204 9.76 22.97 -3.75
CA GLY A 204 9.56 22.02 -2.67
C GLY A 204 9.94 20.58 -3.05
N PHE A 205 9.22 19.63 -2.45
CA PHE A 205 9.51 18.19 -2.54
C PHE A 205 8.28 17.34 -2.92
N PHE A 206 7.13 17.98 -3.20
CA PHE A 206 5.93 17.26 -3.61
C PHE A 206 6.02 16.80 -5.07
N GLY A 207 5.73 15.54 -5.31
CA GLY A 207 5.56 15.01 -6.65
C GLY A 207 4.25 15.49 -7.30
N LYS A 208 4.06 15.15 -8.57
CA LYS A 208 2.93 15.56 -9.42
C LYS A 208 1.54 15.43 -8.78
N TYR A 209 1.34 14.45 -7.92
CA TYR A 209 0.03 14.14 -7.35
C TYR A 209 -0.21 14.71 -5.95
N GLY A 210 0.70 15.57 -5.46
CA GLY A 210 0.54 16.25 -4.18
C GLY A 210 0.57 15.32 -2.94
N ARG A 211 1.08 14.10 -3.06
CA ARG A 211 1.10 13.12 -1.97
C ARG A 211 2.03 13.55 -0.83
N VAL A 212 1.52 13.52 0.38
CA VAL A 212 2.31 13.62 1.61
C VAL A 212 2.99 12.28 1.87
N ARG A 213 4.27 12.20 1.57
CA ARG A 213 5.09 10.98 1.66
C ARG A 213 5.75 10.85 3.03
N CYS A 214 5.99 9.62 3.46
CA CYS A 214 6.98 9.37 4.49
C CYS A 214 8.38 9.62 3.91
N LEU A 215 9.16 10.48 4.54
CA LEU A 215 10.51 10.83 4.10
C LEU A 215 11.53 10.42 5.18
N LYS A 216 12.73 10.03 4.75
CA LYS A 216 13.85 9.81 5.66
C LYS A 216 14.87 10.94 5.49
N LEU A 217 15.00 11.79 6.51
CA LEU A 217 15.83 12.99 6.50
C LEU A 217 16.95 12.83 7.54
N LYS A 218 18.21 12.78 7.09
CA LYS A 218 19.36 12.55 7.97
C LYS A 218 19.23 11.31 8.87
N GLY A 219 18.62 10.25 8.36
CA GLY A 219 18.42 9.01 9.12
C GLY A 219 17.11 8.92 9.90
N GLU A 220 16.43 10.05 10.13
CA GLU A 220 15.18 10.15 10.87
C GLU A 220 13.97 10.07 9.94
N ALA A 221 12.96 9.29 10.31
CA ALA A 221 11.70 9.18 9.57
C ALA A 221 10.79 10.38 9.87
N SER A 222 10.14 10.91 8.84
CA SER A 222 9.16 12.01 8.93
C SER A 222 7.85 11.56 8.31
N PHE A 223 6.78 11.50 9.12
CA PHE A 223 5.47 11.02 8.72
C PHE A 223 4.46 12.17 8.74
N GLY A 224 4.29 12.84 7.61
CA GLY A 224 3.39 13.96 7.48
C GLY A 224 4.08 15.25 7.09
N PHE A 225 3.29 16.31 6.98
CA PHE A 225 3.75 17.62 6.56
C PHE A 225 3.09 18.71 7.41
N VAL A 226 3.88 19.64 7.95
CA VAL A 226 3.38 20.82 8.66
C VAL A 226 3.58 22.06 7.84
N PHE A 227 2.63 22.98 7.92
CA PHE A 227 2.68 24.29 7.27
C PHE A 227 1.95 25.33 8.11
N ASN A 228 2.33 26.59 7.93
CA ASN A 228 1.86 27.67 8.78
C ASN A 228 0.64 28.42 8.21
N LYS A 229 0.07 29.33 9.02
CA LYS A 229 -1.08 30.13 8.64
C LYS A 229 -0.82 31.00 7.41
N SER A 230 0.41 31.54 7.26
CA SER A 230 0.76 32.40 6.12
C SER A 230 0.86 31.60 4.80
N GLU A 231 1.24 30.32 4.84
CA GLU A 231 1.22 29.44 3.68
C GLU A 231 -0.22 29.12 3.27
N MET A 232 -1.10 28.87 4.24
CA MET A 232 -2.53 28.67 3.97
C MET A 232 -3.19 29.95 3.42
N ALA A 233 -2.83 31.14 3.95
CA ALA A 233 -3.38 32.41 3.50
C ALA A 233 -3.07 32.75 2.04
N LYS A 234 -1.96 32.26 1.47
CA LYS A 234 -1.68 32.39 0.03
C LYS A 234 -2.68 31.62 -0.83
N TYR A 235 -3.22 30.53 -0.33
CA TYR A 235 -4.23 29.72 -1.00
C TYR A 235 -5.63 30.23 -0.70
N CYS A 236 -5.93 30.52 0.58
CA CYS A 236 -7.21 30.96 1.06
C CYS A 236 -7.03 32.15 2.02
N PRO A 237 -7.16 33.40 1.54
CA PRO A 237 -7.00 34.62 2.37
C PRO A 237 -7.95 34.68 3.57
N ASP A 238 -9.12 34.04 3.49
CA ASP A 238 -10.11 34.06 4.58
C ASP A 238 -9.60 33.39 5.86
N ILE A 239 -8.53 32.60 5.77
CA ILE A 239 -7.88 31.99 6.93
C ILE A 239 -7.32 33.06 7.90
N ASP A 240 -7.01 34.24 7.43
CA ASP A 240 -6.52 35.35 8.27
C ASP A 240 -7.60 35.87 9.24
N SER A 241 -8.87 35.63 8.91
CA SER A 241 -10.01 36.05 9.74
C SER A 241 -10.24 35.19 10.98
N ILE A 242 -9.64 33.96 11.04
CA ILE A 242 -9.79 33.06 12.18
C ILE A 242 -8.56 33.08 13.09
N ASN A 243 -8.79 32.87 14.38
CA ASN A 243 -7.71 32.61 15.33
C ASN A 243 -7.46 31.11 15.41
N LEU A 244 -6.28 30.63 14.95
CA LEU A 244 -5.95 29.21 14.91
C LEU A 244 -5.92 28.57 16.31
N GLU A 245 -5.68 29.34 17.38
CA GLU A 245 -5.71 28.84 18.75
C GLU A 245 -7.06 28.19 19.10
N ASP A 246 -8.15 28.73 18.55
CA ASP A 246 -9.51 28.23 18.80
C ASP A 246 -9.82 26.92 18.08
N TYR A 247 -8.94 26.49 17.17
CA TYR A 247 -9.07 25.29 16.33
C TYR A 247 -8.06 24.19 16.69
N VAL A 248 -7.21 24.38 17.70
CA VAL A 248 -6.23 23.37 18.08
C VAL A 248 -6.93 22.07 18.47
N GLY A 249 -6.57 20.97 17.80
CA GLY A 249 -7.21 19.67 17.94
C GLY A 249 -8.32 19.38 16.91
N GLU A 250 -8.75 20.38 16.13
CA GLU A 250 -9.78 20.18 15.11
C GLU A 250 -9.19 19.58 13.83
N ASP A 251 -9.95 18.65 13.26
CA ASP A 251 -9.67 18.03 11.96
C ASP A 251 -10.53 18.65 10.87
N PHE A 252 -9.97 18.76 9.65
CA PHE A 252 -10.68 19.23 8.47
C PHE A 252 -10.15 18.57 7.19
N ASP A 253 -10.97 18.51 6.16
CA ASP A 253 -10.60 18.11 4.81
C ASP A 253 -11.00 19.14 3.75
N THR A 254 -11.77 20.14 4.12
CA THR A 254 -12.23 21.23 3.26
C THR A 254 -11.83 22.60 3.79
N VAL A 255 -11.54 23.53 2.88
CA VAL A 255 -11.28 24.95 3.16
C VAL A 255 -12.24 25.77 2.31
N ASN A 256 -13.06 26.63 2.96
CA ASN A 256 -14.16 27.37 2.32
C ASN A 256 -15.11 26.47 1.51
N GLY A 257 -15.32 25.22 1.96
CA GLY A 257 -16.18 24.25 1.27
C GLY A 257 -15.54 23.57 0.07
N GLU A 258 -14.31 23.89 -0.30
CA GLU A 258 -13.54 23.19 -1.33
C GLU A 258 -12.67 22.10 -0.70
N LEU A 259 -12.57 20.93 -1.36
CA LEU A 259 -11.72 19.83 -0.91
C LEU A 259 -10.25 20.26 -0.92
N PHE A 260 -9.62 20.21 0.25
CA PHE A 260 -8.24 20.63 0.46
C PHE A 260 -7.29 19.44 0.59
N VAL A 261 -7.75 18.39 1.22
CA VAL A 261 -6.97 17.15 1.45
C VAL A 261 -7.85 15.93 1.29
N GLU A 262 -7.32 14.88 0.69
CA GLU A 262 -8.01 13.61 0.51
C GLU A 262 -7.04 12.43 0.64
N ALA A 263 -7.55 11.21 0.73
CA ALA A 263 -6.72 10.01 0.66
C ALA A 263 -5.95 9.96 -0.68
N TYR A 264 -4.64 9.75 -0.62
CA TYR A 264 -3.86 9.61 -1.84
C TYR A 264 -4.23 8.34 -2.60
N VAL A 265 -4.51 8.52 -3.88
CA VAL A 265 -4.88 7.47 -4.81
C VAL A 265 -3.78 7.29 -5.85
N PRO A 266 -3.03 6.17 -5.84
CA PRO A 266 -2.00 5.93 -6.85
C PRO A 266 -2.59 5.82 -8.26
N PRO A 267 -1.98 6.46 -9.28
CA PRO A 267 -2.44 6.33 -10.65
C PRO A 267 -2.25 4.90 -11.16
N VAL A 268 -3.33 4.23 -11.53
CA VAL A 268 -3.31 2.88 -12.10
C VAL A 268 -2.69 2.90 -13.49
N LYS A 269 -1.59 2.17 -13.72
CA LYS A 269 -0.99 2.02 -15.05
C LYS A 269 -2.01 1.43 -16.03
N GLN A 270 -2.13 1.98 -17.23
CA GLN A 270 -3.12 1.58 -18.26
C GLN A 270 -3.07 0.09 -18.66
N GLU A 271 -2.00 -0.64 -18.34
CA GLU A 271 -1.88 -2.08 -18.61
C GLU A 271 -2.88 -2.93 -17.83
N THR A 272 -3.26 -2.52 -16.63
CA THR A 272 -4.32 -3.17 -15.85
C THR A 272 -5.72 -2.95 -16.45
N ARG A 273 -5.94 -1.85 -17.18
CA ARG A 273 -7.21 -1.58 -17.87
C ARG A 273 -7.44 -2.44 -19.12
N ARG A 274 -6.41 -3.01 -19.75
CA ARG A 274 -6.58 -3.85 -20.94
C ARG A 274 -7.25 -5.19 -20.64
N ASN A 275 -7.06 -5.74 -19.45
CA ASN A 275 -7.71 -7.01 -19.05
C ASN A 275 -9.21 -6.83 -18.70
N SER A 276 -9.64 -5.61 -18.32
CA SER A 276 -11.07 -5.34 -18.08
C SER A 276 -11.90 -5.18 -19.38
N LYS A 277 -11.25 -4.93 -20.53
CA LYS A 277 -11.95 -4.79 -21.83
C LYS A 277 -12.48 -6.12 -22.40
N SER A 278 -11.97 -7.27 -21.93
CA SER A 278 -12.49 -8.58 -22.34
C SER A 278 -13.93 -8.82 -21.82
N ASN A 279 -14.33 -8.14 -20.75
CA ASN A 279 -15.65 -8.29 -20.12
C ASN A 279 -16.78 -7.47 -20.79
N LYS A 280 -16.49 -6.61 -21.79
CA LYS A 280 -17.55 -5.82 -22.48
C LYS A 280 -18.53 -6.67 -23.28
N ARG A 281 -18.21 -7.93 -23.62
CA ARG A 281 -19.13 -8.83 -24.33
C ARG A 281 -20.21 -9.46 -23.45
N ASN A 282 -20.05 -9.49 -22.12
CA ASN A 282 -21.01 -10.12 -21.18
C ASN A 282 -22.07 -9.16 -20.60
N LYS A 283 -22.16 -7.91 -21.09
CA LYS A 283 -23.12 -6.87 -20.60
C LYS A 283 -24.61 -7.16 -20.83
N LYS A 284 -24.99 -8.32 -21.39
CA LYS A 284 -26.40 -8.65 -21.70
C LYS A 284 -27.09 -9.60 -20.71
N ILE A 285 -26.40 -10.07 -19.68
CA ILE A 285 -27.05 -10.97 -18.70
C ILE A 285 -27.56 -10.09 -17.54
N SER A 286 -28.87 -10.12 -17.34
CA SER A 286 -29.52 -9.44 -16.22
C SER A 286 -28.98 -10.03 -14.91
N ARG A 287 -28.29 -9.21 -14.16
CA ARG A 287 -27.72 -9.57 -12.86
C ARG A 287 -28.81 -9.45 -11.79
N PHE A 288 -29.04 -10.51 -11.01
CA PHE A 288 -29.92 -10.45 -9.86
C PHE A 288 -29.05 -10.16 -8.62
N ASP A 289 -29.28 -9.03 -7.97
CA ASP A 289 -28.63 -8.65 -6.74
C ASP A 289 -29.25 -9.41 -5.55
N ARG A 290 -28.42 -10.22 -4.89
CA ARG A 290 -28.82 -11.05 -3.76
C ARG A 290 -28.81 -10.30 -2.43
N MET A 291 -28.22 -9.11 -2.37
CA MET A 291 -27.99 -8.44 -1.11
C MET A 291 -29.29 -7.89 -0.53
N VAL A 292 -29.49 -8.05 0.76
CA VAL A 292 -30.48 -7.37 1.57
C VAL A 292 -29.83 -6.14 2.17
N GLU A 293 -30.47 -5.00 2.03
CA GLU A 293 -29.93 -3.72 2.52
C GLU A 293 -29.75 -3.74 4.04
N GLY A 294 -28.58 -3.30 4.52
CA GLY A 294 -28.26 -3.24 5.96
C GLY A 294 -27.78 -4.55 6.58
N GLU A 295 -27.91 -5.70 5.89
CA GLU A 295 -27.50 -7.00 6.44
C GLU A 295 -26.00 -7.20 6.48
N PHE A 296 -25.30 -6.91 5.40
CA PHE A 296 -23.86 -7.13 5.29
C PHE A 296 -23.06 -5.91 5.76
N MET A 297 -22.06 -6.14 6.57
CA MET A 297 -21.09 -5.15 7.00
C MET A 297 -19.69 -5.51 6.49
N PHE A 298 -19.10 -4.63 5.69
CA PHE A 298 -17.68 -4.74 5.37
C PHE A 298 -16.81 -4.61 6.64
N HIS A 299 -15.57 -5.07 6.54
CA HIS A 299 -14.60 -4.73 7.58
C HIS A 299 -14.39 -3.21 7.60
N TYR A 300 -14.50 -2.59 8.78
CA TYR A 300 -14.24 -1.16 8.93
C TYR A 300 -12.73 -0.85 8.90
N ASP A 301 -12.37 0.34 8.45
CA ASP A 301 -10.99 0.81 8.49
C ASP A 301 -10.59 1.08 9.95
N THR A 302 -9.69 0.23 10.46
CA THR A 302 -9.12 0.40 11.79
C THR A 302 -8.31 1.69 11.83
N GLN A 303 -8.68 2.62 12.72
CA GLN A 303 -8.03 3.93 12.85
C GLN A 303 -6.63 3.80 13.46
N LYS A 304 -5.81 4.86 13.30
CA LYS A 304 -4.46 4.92 13.89
C LYS A 304 -4.54 5.06 15.41
N LEU A 305 -3.80 4.23 16.14
CA LEU A 305 -3.72 4.30 17.60
C LEU A 305 -3.10 5.61 18.06
N GLU A 306 -2.10 6.11 17.35
CA GLU A 306 -1.39 7.35 17.68
C GLU A 306 -2.35 8.54 17.88
N LYS A 307 -3.34 8.65 17.00
CA LYS A 307 -4.32 9.73 17.03
C LYS A 307 -5.41 9.49 18.08
N ASN A 308 -5.65 8.24 18.44
CA ASN A 308 -6.80 7.80 19.21
C ASN A 308 -6.42 7.22 20.58
N ILE A 309 -5.17 7.27 20.99
CA ILE A 309 -4.71 6.69 22.25
C ILE A 309 -5.47 7.22 23.47
N HIS A 310 -5.94 8.47 23.40
CA HIS A 310 -6.73 9.12 24.44
C HIS A 310 -8.11 8.48 24.68
N LEU A 311 -8.58 7.61 23.76
CA LEU A 311 -9.83 6.86 23.92
C LEU A 311 -9.66 5.60 24.78
N ILE A 312 -8.43 5.22 25.11
CA ILE A 312 -8.13 4.06 25.96
C ILE A 312 -8.04 4.55 27.41
N ASN A 313 -8.87 4.01 28.29
CA ASN A 313 -8.76 4.30 29.73
C ASN A 313 -7.88 3.25 30.41
N PRO A 314 -7.18 3.57 31.50
CA PRO A 314 -6.37 2.61 32.26
C PRO A 314 -7.12 1.34 32.63
N SER A 315 -8.39 1.46 33.04
CA SER A 315 -9.26 0.35 33.45
C SER A 315 -9.94 -0.40 32.31
N ASP A 316 -9.72 -0.02 31.05
CA ASP A 316 -10.30 -0.74 29.91
C ASP A 316 -9.68 -2.14 29.79
N SER A 317 -10.53 -3.16 29.61
CA SER A 317 -10.06 -4.47 29.16
C SER A 317 -9.67 -4.38 27.69
N VAL A 318 -8.41 -4.68 27.37
CA VAL A 318 -7.89 -4.56 26.00
C VAL A 318 -7.19 -5.83 25.55
N VAL A 319 -7.15 -6.00 24.23
CA VAL A 319 -6.41 -7.05 23.55
C VAL A 319 -5.48 -6.42 22.53
N ILE A 320 -4.23 -6.87 22.52
CA ILE A 320 -3.27 -6.56 21.46
C ILE A 320 -3.03 -7.81 20.64
N SER A 321 -3.31 -7.76 19.36
CA SER A 321 -3.09 -8.86 18.40
C SER A 321 -2.14 -8.43 17.27
N VAL A 322 -1.45 -9.40 16.70
CA VAL A 322 -0.57 -9.15 15.53
C VAL A 322 -1.38 -8.59 14.36
N LYS A 323 -0.84 -7.59 13.67
CA LYS A 323 -1.37 -7.13 12.39
C LYS A 323 -0.60 -7.79 11.26
N LEU A 324 -1.32 -8.51 10.40
CA LEU A 324 -0.76 -9.20 9.24
C LEU A 324 -1.01 -8.43 7.96
N HIS A 325 -0.07 -8.51 7.03
CA HIS A 325 -0.16 -7.89 5.71
C HIS A 325 -0.55 -8.94 4.66
N GLY A 326 -1.83 -9.06 4.40
CA GLY A 326 -2.42 -10.03 3.46
C GLY A 326 -3.50 -9.40 2.61
N THR A 327 -4.65 -10.04 2.53
CA THR A 327 -5.88 -9.48 1.97
C THR A 327 -7.07 -9.84 2.84
N SER A 328 -7.88 -8.83 3.17
CA SER A 328 -9.05 -9.00 4.03
C SER A 328 -10.07 -9.94 3.39
N CYS A 329 -10.62 -10.86 4.18
CA CYS A 329 -11.63 -11.82 3.80
C CYS A 329 -12.78 -11.79 4.79
N VAL A 330 -14.01 -11.60 4.28
CA VAL A 330 -15.23 -11.61 5.09
C VAL A 330 -16.14 -12.72 4.60
N ILE A 331 -16.58 -13.58 5.50
CA ILE A 331 -17.45 -14.72 5.19
C ILE A 331 -18.63 -14.69 6.17
N GLY A 332 -19.85 -14.55 5.64
CA GLY A 332 -21.07 -14.46 6.45
C GLY A 332 -22.13 -15.46 6.03
N LYS A 333 -22.98 -15.84 7.00
CA LYS A 333 -24.24 -16.56 6.80
C LYS A 333 -25.40 -15.65 7.19
N LEU A 334 -25.78 -14.78 6.26
CA LEU A 334 -26.68 -13.66 6.48
C LEU A 334 -27.90 -13.76 5.57
N HIS A 335 -28.89 -12.91 5.78
CA HIS A 335 -30.07 -12.85 4.92
C HIS A 335 -29.69 -12.41 3.52
N VAL A 336 -30.09 -13.20 2.52
CA VAL A 336 -29.92 -12.93 1.10
C VAL A 336 -31.23 -13.15 0.34
N LYS A 337 -31.38 -12.48 -0.80
CA LYS A 337 -32.50 -12.69 -1.72
C LYS A 337 -32.21 -13.93 -2.58
N GLU A 338 -33.08 -14.92 -2.53
CA GLU A 338 -33.06 -16.09 -3.39
C GLU A 338 -34.21 -16.05 -4.40
N PRO A 339 -33.96 -16.09 -5.72
CA PRO A 339 -35.02 -15.97 -6.73
C PRO A 339 -36.00 -17.13 -6.65
N LYS A 340 -37.30 -16.83 -6.61
CA LYS A 340 -38.36 -17.84 -6.74
C LYS A 340 -38.57 -18.23 -8.20
N ARG A 341 -39.09 -19.44 -8.43
CA ARG A 341 -39.67 -19.78 -9.72
C ARG A 341 -40.86 -18.86 -9.99
N ILE A 342 -40.70 -18.01 -10.99
CA ILE A 342 -41.78 -17.09 -11.42
C ILE A 342 -42.77 -17.79 -12.31
N ALA A 343 -44.04 -17.36 -12.21
CA ALA A 343 -45.12 -17.89 -13.05
C ALA A 343 -44.84 -17.69 -14.55
N PRO A 344 -45.27 -18.59 -15.45
CA PRO A 344 -44.96 -18.54 -16.88
C PRO A 344 -45.29 -17.22 -17.57
N TYR A 345 -46.35 -16.52 -17.19
CA TYR A 345 -46.71 -15.23 -17.77
C TYR A 345 -45.71 -14.10 -17.36
N LYS A 346 -45.18 -14.14 -16.16
CA LYS A 346 -44.13 -13.22 -15.71
C LYS A 346 -42.80 -13.49 -16.45
N LEU A 347 -42.53 -14.76 -16.78
CA LEU A 347 -41.36 -15.16 -17.57
C LEU A 347 -41.47 -14.63 -19.01
N LEU A 348 -42.68 -14.68 -19.60
CA LEU A 348 -42.96 -14.09 -20.92
C LEU A 348 -42.78 -12.57 -20.91
N TRP A 349 -43.24 -11.90 -19.86
CA TRP A 349 -43.01 -10.46 -19.68
C TRP A 349 -41.52 -10.12 -19.61
N ASN A 350 -40.75 -10.84 -18.80
CA ASN A 350 -39.33 -10.64 -18.69
C ASN A 350 -38.58 -10.88 -20.02
N LYS A 351 -38.99 -11.91 -20.79
CA LYS A 351 -38.47 -12.13 -22.15
C LYS A 351 -38.82 -10.96 -23.11
N PHE A 352 -40.02 -10.43 -23.02
CA PHE A 352 -40.44 -9.26 -23.81
C PHE A 352 -39.56 -8.03 -23.46
N VAL A 353 -39.35 -7.75 -22.18
CA VAL A 353 -38.45 -6.67 -21.70
C VAL A 353 -37.03 -6.87 -22.21
N ASP A 354 -36.51 -8.11 -22.16
CA ASP A 354 -35.16 -8.44 -22.63
C ASP A 354 -34.99 -8.26 -24.15
N ILE A 355 -36.02 -8.62 -24.95
CA ILE A 355 -35.97 -8.53 -26.41
C ILE A 355 -36.15 -7.08 -26.88
N THR A 356 -37.07 -6.34 -26.26
CA THR A 356 -37.40 -4.98 -26.70
C THR A 356 -36.49 -3.92 -26.14
N GLY A 357 -35.82 -4.21 -25.04
CA GLY A 357 -35.02 -3.22 -24.27
C GLY A 357 -35.85 -2.12 -23.62
N LEU A 358 -37.19 -2.17 -23.80
CA LEU A 358 -38.17 -1.25 -23.22
C LEU A 358 -38.48 -1.70 -21.78
N PHE A 359 -38.63 -0.73 -20.86
CA PHE A 359 -39.00 -0.99 -19.46
C PHE A 359 -37.99 -1.87 -18.67
N LYS A 360 -36.70 -1.73 -18.91
CA LYS A 360 -35.64 -2.49 -18.21
C LYS A 360 -35.80 -2.53 -16.69
N ASN A 361 -36.30 -1.46 -16.07
CA ASN A 361 -36.52 -1.33 -14.63
C ASN A 361 -37.85 -1.97 -14.15
N LYS A 362 -38.67 -2.57 -15.04
CA LYS A 362 -39.95 -3.22 -14.70
C LYS A 362 -39.90 -4.75 -14.81
N ARG A 363 -38.70 -5.32 -14.75
CA ARG A 363 -38.54 -6.77 -14.68
C ARG A 363 -39.12 -7.29 -13.37
N VAL A 364 -40.00 -8.28 -13.44
CA VAL A 364 -40.59 -8.89 -12.23
C VAL A 364 -39.68 -10.00 -11.75
N ILE A 365 -39.16 -9.86 -10.54
CA ILE A 365 -38.36 -10.86 -9.86
C ILE A 365 -39.01 -11.08 -8.49
N ASP A 366 -39.56 -12.27 -8.27
CA ASP A 366 -40.01 -12.69 -6.95
C ASP A 366 -38.86 -13.40 -6.23
N TYR A 367 -38.64 -13.14 -4.96
CA TYR A 367 -37.58 -13.75 -4.16
C TYR A 367 -38.09 -14.10 -2.76
N ASN A 368 -37.37 -15.05 -2.13
CA ASN A 368 -37.44 -15.30 -0.69
C ASN A 368 -36.22 -14.62 -0.04
N ILE A 369 -36.38 -14.23 1.21
CA ILE A 369 -35.24 -13.89 2.08
C ILE A 369 -34.92 -15.15 2.86
N VAL A 370 -33.68 -15.62 2.76
CA VAL A 370 -33.17 -16.82 3.42
C VAL A 370 -31.74 -16.57 3.92
N TYR A 371 -31.30 -17.31 4.91
CA TYR A 371 -29.89 -17.31 5.27
C TYR A 371 -29.06 -17.95 4.15
N GLY A 372 -28.05 -17.23 3.67
CA GLY A 372 -27.17 -17.67 2.59
C GLY A 372 -25.76 -17.14 2.71
N PRO A 373 -24.84 -17.65 1.86
CA PRO A 373 -23.44 -17.25 1.90
C PRO A 373 -23.24 -15.84 1.34
N ILE A 374 -22.41 -15.05 2.04
CA ILE A 374 -21.85 -13.79 1.54
C ILE A 374 -20.35 -13.87 1.69
N TYR A 375 -19.63 -13.65 0.58
CA TYR A 375 -18.16 -13.65 0.53
C TYR A 375 -17.68 -12.30 0.03
N SER A 376 -16.71 -11.71 0.70
CA SER A 376 -16.22 -10.38 0.33
C SER A 376 -14.71 -10.27 0.53
N SER A 377 -14.06 -9.47 -0.32
CA SER A 377 -12.80 -8.81 0.00
C SER A 377 -13.09 -7.59 0.89
N ARG A 378 -12.12 -6.73 1.12
CA ARG A 378 -12.28 -5.53 1.94
C ARG A 378 -13.46 -4.65 1.51
N THR A 379 -13.72 -4.54 0.20
CA THR A 379 -14.70 -3.60 -0.36
C THR A 379 -15.63 -4.19 -1.41
N VAL A 380 -15.40 -5.44 -1.86
CA VAL A 380 -16.14 -6.05 -2.96
C VAL A 380 -16.76 -7.37 -2.53
N ILE A 381 -18.09 -7.44 -2.59
CA ILE A 381 -18.83 -8.70 -2.39
C ILE A 381 -18.65 -9.57 -3.63
N LYS A 382 -18.01 -10.72 -3.48
CA LYS A 382 -17.65 -11.61 -4.61
C LYS A 382 -18.84 -12.35 -5.20
N ASN A 383 -19.82 -12.70 -4.37
CA ASN A 383 -21.03 -13.43 -4.75
C ASN A 383 -22.31 -12.58 -4.69
N GLN A 384 -22.21 -11.27 -4.89
CA GLN A 384 -23.34 -10.34 -4.88
C GLN A 384 -24.40 -10.67 -5.93
N TYR A 385 -23.98 -11.06 -7.14
CA TYR A 385 -24.89 -11.27 -8.26
C TYR A 385 -24.98 -12.74 -8.66
N ILE A 386 -26.22 -13.24 -8.86
CA ILE A 386 -26.46 -14.54 -9.51
C ILE A 386 -26.19 -14.40 -11.01
N ASN A 387 -25.59 -15.44 -11.62
CA ASN A 387 -25.22 -15.51 -13.05
C ASN A 387 -24.16 -14.49 -13.50
N LYS A 388 -23.37 -13.97 -12.59
CA LYS A 388 -22.11 -13.34 -12.94
C LYS A 388 -21.14 -14.47 -13.32
N GLY A 389 -20.58 -14.45 -14.54
CA GLY A 389 -19.40 -15.28 -14.84
C GLY A 389 -18.31 -14.99 -13.82
N VAL A 390 -17.51 -16.00 -13.48
CA VAL A 390 -16.46 -15.91 -12.46
C VAL A 390 -15.60 -14.68 -12.76
N ASP A 391 -15.77 -13.64 -11.95
CA ASP A 391 -14.88 -12.49 -11.95
C ASP A 391 -13.67 -12.89 -11.13
N SER A 392 -12.62 -13.30 -11.82
CA SER A 392 -11.39 -13.78 -11.18
C SER A 392 -10.65 -12.68 -10.41
N GLY A 393 -11.18 -11.46 -10.38
CA GLY A 393 -10.58 -10.32 -9.69
C GLY A 393 -9.14 -10.05 -10.12
N PHE A 394 -8.41 -9.32 -9.28
CA PHE A 394 -7.01 -8.94 -9.51
C PHE A 394 -6.08 -10.15 -9.69
N TYR A 395 -6.26 -11.18 -8.88
CA TYR A 395 -5.39 -12.38 -8.91
C TYR A 395 -5.68 -13.36 -10.06
N SER A 396 -6.63 -13.06 -10.94
CA SER A 396 -7.17 -14.01 -11.92
C SER A 396 -7.66 -15.32 -11.26
N LYS A 397 -8.03 -15.28 -9.99
CA LYS A 397 -8.60 -16.36 -9.19
C LYS A 397 -9.33 -15.78 -7.97
N ASP A 398 -10.53 -16.27 -7.69
CA ASP A 398 -11.35 -15.83 -6.56
C ASP A 398 -11.03 -16.64 -5.30
N ILE A 399 -9.95 -16.24 -4.59
CA ILE A 399 -9.51 -16.89 -3.35
C ILE A 399 -10.48 -16.65 -2.19
N TRP A 400 -11.28 -15.58 -2.23
CA TRP A 400 -12.25 -15.25 -1.19
C TRP A 400 -13.43 -16.21 -1.23
N SER A 401 -14.00 -16.48 -2.40
CA SER A 401 -15.06 -17.49 -2.55
C SER A 401 -14.55 -18.89 -2.26
N GLU A 402 -13.29 -19.22 -2.58
CA GLU A 402 -12.68 -20.51 -2.22
C GLU A 402 -12.68 -20.73 -0.71
N TRP A 403 -12.29 -19.74 0.08
CA TRP A 403 -12.37 -19.81 1.55
C TRP A 403 -13.81 -19.77 2.04
N GLY A 404 -14.65 -18.94 1.40
CA GLY A 404 -16.08 -18.86 1.71
C GLY A 404 -16.78 -20.19 1.63
N ASP A 405 -16.61 -20.92 0.53
CA ASP A 405 -17.24 -22.23 0.30
C ASP A 405 -16.79 -23.29 1.33
N LYS A 406 -15.55 -23.19 1.82
CA LYS A 406 -15.02 -24.10 2.85
C LYS A 406 -15.54 -23.81 4.24
N ILE A 407 -15.71 -22.55 4.60
CA ILE A 407 -16.07 -22.11 5.96
C ILE A 407 -17.59 -22.01 6.16
N TYR A 408 -18.33 -21.59 5.12
CA TYR A 408 -19.77 -21.37 5.21
C TYR A 408 -20.58 -22.52 5.85
N PRO A 409 -20.30 -23.82 5.60
CA PRO A 409 -21.04 -24.92 6.20
C PRO A 409 -20.95 -24.98 7.73
N TYR A 410 -19.97 -24.33 8.32
CA TYR A 410 -19.69 -24.33 9.76
C TYR A 410 -20.22 -23.08 10.47
N LEU A 411 -20.73 -22.08 9.72
CA LEU A 411 -21.27 -20.85 10.31
C LEU A 411 -22.70 -21.05 10.81
N ASP A 412 -22.98 -20.44 11.95
CA ASP A 412 -24.34 -20.28 12.44
C ASP A 412 -25.05 -19.15 11.69
N GLU A 413 -26.40 -19.15 11.70
CA GLU A 413 -27.22 -18.09 11.10
C GLU A 413 -26.97 -16.75 11.81
N GLY A 414 -26.85 -15.66 11.04
CA GLY A 414 -26.50 -14.33 11.55
C GLY A 414 -25.01 -14.11 11.85
N MET A 415 -24.15 -15.13 11.62
CA MET A 415 -22.72 -15.06 11.92
C MET A 415 -21.90 -14.54 10.75
N THR A 416 -20.90 -13.71 11.05
CA THR A 416 -19.89 -13.24 10.09
C THR A 416 -18.50 -13.35 10.70
N ILE A 417 -17.56 -13.96 9.97
CA ILE A 417 -16.15 -14.00 10.34
C ILE A 417 -15.35 -13.04 9.47
N TYR A 418 -14.33 -12.46 10.06
CA TYR A 418 -13.35 -11.59 9.42
C TYR A 418 -11.97 -12.18 9.61
N GLY A 419 -11.24 -12.32 8.53
CA GLY A 419 -9.91 -12.91 8.53
C GLY A 419 -8.99 -12.22 7.52
N GLU A 420 -7.72 -12.55 7.60
CA GLU A 420 -6.69 -12.15 6.64
C GLU A 420 -6.22 -13.38 5.88
N ILE A 421 -6.29 -13.37 4.54
CA ILE A 421 -5.67 -14.39 3.71
C ILE A 421 -4.24 -13.97 3.46
N VAL A 422 -3.28 -14.84 3.85
CA VAL A 422 -1.84 -14.57 3.73
C VAL A 422 -1.14 -15.68 2.95
N GLY A 423 0.02 -15.37 2.34
CA GLY A 423 0.82 -16.31 1.57
C GLY A 423 0.68 -16.13 0.06
N TYR A 424 0.31 -17.18 -0.67
CA TYR A 424 0.25 -17.16 -2.13
C TYR A 424 -1.18 -17.33 -2.64
N VAL A 425 -1.42 -16.90 -3.87
CA VAL A 425 -2.66 -17.20 -4.60
C VAL A 425 -2.73 -18.71 -4.85
N THR A 426 -3.84 -19.35 -4.51
CA THR A 426 -4.02 -20.81 -4.64
C THR A 426 -3.60 -21.33 -6.00
N GLY A 427 -2.62 -22.25 -6.03
CA GLY A 427 -2.11 -22.89 -7.23
C GLY A 427 -1.25 -21.99 -8.13
N LYS A 428 -0.73 -20.85 -7.63
CA LYS A 428 0.15 -19.92 -8.36
C LYS A 428 1.35 -19.52 -7.53
N ASP A 429 2.47 -19.21 -8.18
CA ASP A 429 3.66 -18.64 -7.52
C ASP A 429 3.52 -17.14 -7.20
N THR A 430 2.32 -16.59 -7.37
CA THR A 430 2.04 -15.17 -7.09
C THR A 430 1.72 -14.99 -5.62
N MET A 431 2.51 -14.19 -4.91
CA MET A 431 2.21 -13.80 -3.53
C MET A 431 1.00 -12.89 -3.45
N ILE A 432 0.21 -13.03 -2.39
CA ILE A 432 -0.90 -12.12 -2.05
C ILE A 432 -0.34 -10.73 -1.77
N GLN A 433 0.66 -10.65 -0.88
CA GLN A 433 1.45 -9.45 -0.65
C GLN A 433 2.93 -9.75 -0.93
N LYS A 434 3.55 -8.90 -1.72
CA LYS A 434 4.92 -9.09 -2.19
C LYS A 434 5.89 -9.18 -1.01
N THR A 435 6.71 -10.21 -0.98
CA THR A 435 7.68 -10.53 0.07
C THR A 435 7.11 -11.01 1.41
N TYR A 436 5.80 -11.28 1.51
CA TYR A 436 5.15 -11.78 2.73
C TYR A 436 4.60 -13.21 2.50
N ASP A 437 5.46 -14.21 2.68
CA ASP A 437 5.09 -15.64 2.48
C ASP A 437 4.38 -16.26 3.69
N TYR A 438 4.58 -15.74 4.88
CA TYR A 438 4.02 -16.26 6.15
C TYR A 438 4.22 -17.76 6.34
N GLY A 439 5.38 -18.29 5.87
CA GLY A 439 5.70 -19.71 5.92
C GLY A 439 4.78 -20.58 5.04
N CYS A 440 4.17 -20.00 4.01
CA CYS A 440 3.41 -20.73 3.00
C CYS A 440 4.33 -21.14 1.85
N GLU A 441 4.13 -22.34 1.32
CA GLU A 441 4.74 -22.76 0.07
C GLU A 441 4.04 -22.11 -1.13
N PRO A 442 4.75 -21.90 -2.27
CA PRO A 442 4.14 -21.38 -3.48
C PRO A 442 2.84 -22.10 -3.85
N GLY A 443 1.80 -21.34 -4.13
CA GLY A 443 0.46 -21.86 -4.45
C GLY A 443 -0.41 -22.21 -3.25
N THR A 444 0.06 -21.94 -2.02
CA THR A 444 -0.72 -22.17 -0.78
C THR A 444 -0.96 -20.85 -0.02
N ASN A 445 -2.00 -20.81 0.77
CA ASN A 445 -2.32 -19.67 1.64
C ASN A 445 -3.01 -20.11 2.92
N LYS A 446 -3.01 -19.22 3.92
CA LYS A 446 -3.64 -19.41 5.23
C LYS A 446 -4.74 -18.37 5.42
N LEU A 447 -5.79 -18.76 6.15
CA LEU A 447 -6.81 -17.84 6.66
C LEU A 447 -6.55 -17.60 8.16
N MET A 448 -6.26 -16.35 8.51
CA MET A 448 -6.00 -15.90 9.87
C MET A 448 -7.24 -15.19 10.42
N VAL A 449 -8.03 -15.84 11.26
CA VAL A 449 -9.30 -15.30 11.80
C VAL A 449 -9.00 -14.36 12.96
N TYR A 450 -9.46 -13.10 12.86
CA TYR A 450 -9.20 -12.08 13.88
C TYR A 450 -10.46 -11.47 14.50
N ARG A 451 -11.66 -11.69 13.92
CA ARG A 451 -12.90 -11.07 14.39
C ARG A 451 -14.10 -11.91 13.99
N ILE A 452 -15.09 -11.98 14.86
CA ILE A 452 -16.41 -12.57 14.60
C ILE A 452 -17.47 -11.59 15.07
N THR A 453 -18.53 -11.46 14.29
CA THR A 453 -19.77 -10.78 14.70
C THR A 453 -20.94 -11.72 14.57
N SER A 454 -21.92 -11.56 15.43
CA SER A 454 -23.21 -12.26 15.35
C SER A 454 -24.36 -11.26 15.45
N GLU A 455 -25.52 -11.73 15.09
CA GLU A 455 -26.77 -10.98 15.16
C GLU A 455 -27.68 -11.61 16.23
N THR A 456 -28.28 -10.78 17.05
CA THR A 456 -29.29 -11.17 18.02
C THR A 456 -30.64 -11.38 17.31
N ASP A 457 -31.59 -12.05 17.96
CA ASP A 457 -32.95 -12.33 17.42
C ASP A 457 -33.71 -11.05 17.00
N ASP A 458 -33.37 -9.90 17.59
CA ASP A 458 -33.92 -8.58 17.26
C ASP A 458 -33.12 -7.84 16.17
N GLY A 459 -32.14 -8.49 15.54
CA GLY A 459 -31.34 -7.95 14.44
C GLY A 459 -30.21 -7.02 14.84
N LYS A 460 -29.88 -6.92 16.14
CA LYS A 460 -28.74 -6.13 16.61
C LYS A 460 -27.45 -6.92 16.46
N LYS A 461 -26.47 -6.32 15.79
CA LYS A 461 -25.12 -6.89 15.64
C LYS A 461 -24.25 -6.60 16.85
N PHE A 462 -23.48 -7.59 17.27
CA PHE A 462 -22.49 -7.47 18.34
C PHE A 462 -21.19 -8.17 17.95
N GLU A 463 -20.10 -7.76 18.57
CA GLU A 463 -18.77 -8.31 18.36
C GLU A 463 -18.44 -9.33 19.45
N TRP A 464 -17.85 -10.45 19.05
CA TRP A 464 -17.37 -11.45 19.99
C TRP A 464 -16.07 -10.97 20.65
N ASN A 465 -15.89 -11.30 21.94
CA ASN A 465 -14.61 -11.05 22.58
C ASN A 465 -13.51 -11.94 21.98
N VAL A 466 -12.27 -11.56 22.16
CA VAL A 466 -11.13 -12.23 21.52
C VAL A 466 -10.99 -13.70 21.92
N ARG A 467 -11.34 -14.04 23.17
CA ARG A 467 -11.29 -15.43 23.65
C ARG A 467 -12.31 -16.29 22.92
N GLU A 468 -13.53 -15.80 22.76
CA GLU A 468 -14.60 -16.50 22.03
C GLU A 468 -14.21 -16.72 20.56
N VAL A 469 -13.62 -15.70 19.90
CA VAL A 469 -13.10 -15.83 18.53
C VAL A 469 -12.04 -16.92 18.44
N HIS A 470 -11.09 -16.93 19.38
CA HIS A 470 -10.03 -17.92 19.42
C HIS A 470 -10.55 -19.33 19.63
N GLU A 471 -11.41 -19.52 20.66
CA GLU A 471 -12.02 -20.80 20.97
C GLU A 471 -12.90 -21.33 19.83
N TRP A 472 -13.68 -20.47 19.19
CA TRP A 472 -14.49 -20.85 18.04
C TRP A 472 -13.62 -21.29 16.85
N THR A 473 -12.56 -20.57 16.57
CA THR A 473 -11.63 -20.92 15.47
C THR A 473 -10.99 -22.29 15.73
N LEU A 474 -10.57 -22.57 16.96
CA LEU A 474 -10.01 -23.88 17.30
C LEU A 474 -11.07 -25.00 17.15
N ARG A 475 -12.31 -24.78 17.60
CA ARG A 475 -13.41 -25.74 17.39
C ARG A 475 -13.73 -25.95 15.90
N LEU A 476 -13.66 -24.89 15.09
CA LEU A 476 -13.80 -25.00 13.63
C LEU A 476 -12.74 -25.95 13.05
N ILE A 477 -11.47 -25.75 13.43
CA ILE A 477 -10.34 -26.57 12.98
C ILE A 477 -10.56 -28.05 13.36
N GLU A 478 -11.01 -28.32 14.59
CA GLU A 478 -11.32 -29.69 15.07
C GLU A 478 -12.45 -30.32 14.24
N ARG A 479 -13.58 -29.62 14.07
CA ARG A 479 -14.72 -30.11 13.26
C ARG A 479 -14.34 -30.38 11.81
N MET A 480 -13.47 -29.56 11.21
CA MET A 480 -12.98 -29.78 9.84
C MET A 480 -12.09 -31.01 9.77
N LYS A 481 -11.20 -31.23 10.76
CA LYS A 481 -10.37 -32.44 10.86
C LYS A 481 -11.22 -33.70 11.00
N GLU A 482 -12.27 -33.68 11.81
CA GLU A 482 -13.22 -34.78 11.96
C GLU A 482 -13.93 -35.12 10.63
N ASN A 483 -14.15 -34.12 9.80
CA ASN A 483 -14.72 -34.28 8.46
C ASN A 483 -13.66 -34.66 7.39
N ASN A 484 -12.42 -34.94 7.77
CA ASN A 484 -11.27 -35.19 6.88
C ASN A 484 -11.02 -34.06 5.88
N ASP A 485 -11.23 -32.82 6.29
CA ASP A 485 -10.93 -31.64 5.48
C ASP A 485 -9.50 -31.16 5.75
N ASP A 486 -8.61 -31.42 4.82
CA ASP A 486 -7.17 -31.07 4.89
C ASP A 486 -6.95 -29.54 5.02
N THR A 487 -7.95 -28.73 4.66
CA THR A 487 -7.88 -27.27 4.80
C THR A 487 -7.86 -26.80 6.25
N ALA A 488 -8.26 -27.65 7.21
CA ALA A 488 -8.18 -27.37 8.64
C ALA A 488 -6.78 -26.91 9.09
N SER A 489 -5.71 -27.44 8.45
CA SER A 489 -4.32 -27.08 8.77
C SER A 489 -3.91 -25.66 8.30
N TRP A 490 -4.73 -25.01 7.49
CA TRP A 490 -4.47 -23.70 6.92
C TRP A 490 -5.31 -22.58 7.55
N ILE A 491 -6.11 -22.90 8.57
CA ILE A 491 -6.89 -21.94 9.33
C ILE A 491 -6.23 -21.74 10.70
N HIS A 492 -6.06 -20.50 11.09
CA HIS A 492 -5.47 -20.14 12.38
C HIS A 492 -6.23 -18.97 13.01
N PRO A 493 -6.40 -18.93 14.34
CA PRO A 493 -6.74 -17.68 15.00
C PRO A 493 -5.56 -16.72 14.92
N ILE A 494 -5.83 -15.41 14.97
CA ILE A 494 -4.76 -14.40 15.03
C ILE A 494 -3.98 -14.53 16.34
N ASP A 495 -2.67 -14.32 16.31
CA ASP A 495 -1.83 -14.36 17.50
C ASP A 495 -2.14 -13.18 18.42
N ILE A 496 -2.37 -13.49 19.70
CA ILE A 496 -2.63 -12.53 20.76
C ILE A 496 -1.33 -12.25 21.52
N LEU A 497 -0.92 -10.99 21.52
CA LEU A 497 0.28 -10.53 22.20
C LEU A 497 0.00 -10.11 23.65
N TYR A 498 -1.22 -9.60 23.91
CA TYR A 498 -1.65 -9.17 25.23
C TYR A 498 -3.17 -9.30 25.37
N ASN A 499 -3.63 -9.65 26.58
CA ASN A 499 -5.04 -9.64 26.97
C ASN A 499 -5.16 -9.34 28.46
N GLY A 500 -5.65 -8.15 28.84
CA GLY A 500 -5.74 -7.70 30.22
C GLY A 500 -6.22 -6.26 30.32
N LEU A 501 -6.01 -5.62 31.48
CA LEU A 501 -6.31 -4.20 31.65
C LEU A 501 -5.26 -3.35 30.94
N ALA A 502 -5.65 -2.18 30.44
CA ALA A 502 -4.74 -1.30 29.72
C ALA A 502 -3.59 -0.78 30.60
N GLU A 503 -3.84 -0.53 31.89
CA GLU A 503 -2.83 -0.14 32.87
C GLU A 503 -1.81 -1.25 33.15
N ASP A 504 -2.19 -2.51 33.03
CA ASP A 504 -1.31 -3.66 33.27
C ASP A 504 -0.36 -3.96 32.10
N ILE A 505 -0.51 -3.29 30.94
CA ILE A 505 0.43 -3.43 29.82
C ILE A 505 1.85 -3.02 30.27
N TYR A 506 1.94 -1.90 31.00
CA TYR A 506 3.15 -1.39 31.62
C TYR A 506 2.82 -0.87 33.02
N PRO A 507 2.79 -1.74 34.03
CA PRO A 507 2.35 -1.37 35.38
C PRO A 507 3.18 -0.27 36.06
N GLU A 508 4.37 0.03 35.52
CA GLU A 508 5.24 1.08 36.02
C GLU A 508 4.85 2.48 35.54
N LEU A 509 3.90 2.62 34.61
CA LEU A 509 3.46 3.93 34.10
C LEU A 509 2.49 4.59 35.09
N ASP A 510 2.72 5.87 35.34
CA ASP A 510 1.80 6.72 36.12
C ASP A 510 0.50 6.96 35.32
N THR A 511 -0.62 6.45 35.83
CA THR A 511 -1.93 6.59 35.19
C THR A 511 -2.56 7.98 35.34
N GLU A 512 -2.01 8.82 36.24
CA GLU A 512 -2.54 10.17 36.50
C GLU A 512 -1.84 11.24 35.65
N ASN A 513 -0.56 10.99 35.24
CA ASN A 513 0.25 12.00 34.55
C ASN A 513 0.79 11.48 33.23
N HIS A 514 0.41 12.10 32.11
CA HIS A 514 0.92 11.80 30.76
C HIS A 514 0.86 10.31 30.36
N TRP A 515 -0.11 9.56 30.93
CA TRP A 515 -0.19 8.12 30.73
C TRP A 515 -0.31 7.74 29.26
N HIS A 516 -1.17 8.40 28.50
CA HIS A 516 -1.41 8.07 27.09
C HIS A 516 -0.16 8.28 26.23
N GLU A 517 0.57 9.38 26.44
CA GLU A 517 1.82 9.66 25.71
C GLU A 517 2.90 8.63 26.07
N ASN A 518 3.04 8.32 27.36
CA ASN A 518 3.99 7.33 27.85
C ASN A 518 3.64 5.91 27.37
N LEU A 519 2.35 5.54 27.42
CA LEU A 519 1.86 4.25 26.90
C LEU A 519 2.17 4.12 25.41
N LEU A 520 1.80 5.14 24.61
CA LEU A 520 2.06 5.15 23.17
C LEU A 520 3.55 5.08 22.85
N TYR A 521 4.36 5.85 23.59
CA TYR A 521 5.83 5.81 23.42
C TYR A 521 6.39 4.41 23.69
N ARG A 522 5.97 3.77 24.80
CA ARG A 522 6.40 2.41 25.14
C ARG A 522 5.95 1.40 24.09
N LEU A 523 4.69 1.44 23.67
CA LEU A 523 4.14 0.55 22.63
C LEU A 523 4.92 0.64 21.30
N LYS A 524 5.32 1.84 20.88
CA LYS A 524 6.10 2.06 19.65
C LYS A 524 7.51 1.50 19.71
N HIS A 525 8.12 1.49 20.90
CA HIS A 525 9.53 1.15 21.06
C HIS A 525 9.76 -0.22 21.71
N ASP A 526 8.71 -0.91 22.14
CA ASP A 526 8.82 -2.23 22.76
C ASP A 526 8.97 -3.35 21.74
N LYS A 527 10.21 -3.58 21.34
CA LYS A 527 10.58 -4.68 20.43
C LYS A 527 10.42 -6.06 21.08
N LYS A 528 10.48 -6.13 22.41
CA LYS A 528 10.57 -7.39 23.13
C LYS A 528 9.21 -8.04 23.43
N HIS A 529 8.22 -7.26 23.86
CA HIS A 529 6.94 -7.78 24.34
C HIS A 529 5.86 -7.79 23.26
N PHE A 530 5.83 -6.79 22.38
CA PHE A 530 4.78 -6.64 21.37
C PHE A 530 5.25 -6.88 19.94
N GLY A 531 6.46 -7.44 19.78
CA GLY A 531 6.98 -7.80 18.47
C GLY A 531 7.05 -6.62 17.52
N MET A 532 7.31 -5.40 18.03
CA MET A 532 7.72 -4.26 17.21
C MET A 532 9.11 -4.54 16.64
N GLU A 533 9.27 -5.76 16.16
CA GLU A 533 10.51 -6.29 15.60
C GLU A 533 10.72 -5.72 14.21
N GLU A 534 11.97 -5.69 13.81
CA GLU A 534 12.35 -5.19 12.49
C GLU A 534 11.80 -6.06 11.36
N PHE A 535 11.64 -7.37 11.62
CA PHE A 535 11.20 -8.36 10.62
C PHE A 535 10.01 -9.18 11.11
N GLU A 536 9.15 -9.59 10.17
CA GLU A 536 8.02 -10.49 10.43
C GLU A 536 8.53 -11.93 10.64
N PRO A 537 8.40 -12.47 11.87
CA PRO A 537 8.99 -13.77 12.19
C PRO A 537 8.30 -14.95 11.48
N LEU A 538 7.07 -14.77 11.01
CA LEU A 538 6.34 -15.80 10.26
C LEU A 538 6.77 -15.88 8.79
N CYS A 539 7.49 -14.88 8.25
CA CYS A 539 8.04 -14.95 6.90
C CYS A 539 9.36 -15.74 6.90
N THR A 540 9.43 -16.77 6.07
CA THR A 540 10.55 -17.71 6.07
C THR A 540 11.57 -17.46 4.96
N HIS A 541 11.15 -16.89 3.83
CA HIS A 541 12.00 -16.67 2.66
C HIS A 541 12.43 -15.21 2.48
N TYR A 542 11.81 -14.28 3.20
CA TYR A 542 12.04 -12.85 3.04
C TYR A 542 12.18 -12.16 4.40
N SER A 543 13.12 -11.22 4.48
CA SER A 543 13.27 -10.34 5.63
C SER A 543 12.35 -9.12 5.45
N SER A 544 11.04 -9.34 5.58
CA SER A 544 10.03 -8.29 5.45
C SER A 544 9.76 -7.63 6.81
N PRO A 545 9.61 -6.30 6.88
CA PRO A 545 9.30 -5.64 8.14
C PRO A 545 7.93 -6.10 8.67
N ARG A 546 7.81 -6.27 9.98
CA ARG A 546 6.53 -6.58 10.62
C ARG A 546 5.57 -5.40 10.43
N GLU A 547 4.30 -5.67 10.09
CA GLU A 547 3.35 -4.59 9.87
C GLU A 547 3.04 -3.83 11.17
N GLY A 548 2.84 -4.54 12.28
CA GLY A 548 2.55 -3.96 13.58
C GLY A 548 1.54 -4.78 14.37
N PHE A 549 0.65 -4.09 15.10
CA PHE A 549 -0.39 -4.71 15.87
C PHE A 549 -1.73 -3.93 15.81
N VAL A 550 -2.79 -4.57 16.28
CA VAL A 550 -4.10 -3.96 16.53
C VAL A 550 -4.38 -4.05 18.03
N LEU A 551 -4.65 -2.89 18.65
CA LEU A 551 -5.20 -2.81 20.00
C LEU A 551 -6.72 -2.66 19.91
N ARG A 552 -7.45 -3.47 20.64
CA ARG A 552 -8.91 -3.51 20.67
C ARG A 552 -9.40 -3.49 22.10
N LYS A 553 -10.52 -2.77 22.38
CA LYS A 553 -11.27 -2.99 23.61
C LYS A 553 -11.95 -4.34 23.55
N ASN A 554 -11.84 -5.11 24.63
CA ASN A 554 -12.37 -6.47 24.71
C ASN A 554 -13.82 -6.44 25.25
N ASN A 555 -14.71 -5.86 24.48
CA ASN A 555 -16.14 -5.73 24.77
C ASN A 555 -16.98 -6.16 23.55
N ASP A 556 -18.30 -6.06 23.66
CA ASP A 556 -19.26 -6.41 22.60
C ASP A 556 -19.55 -5.28 21.60
N GLN A 557 -18.88 -4.12 21.77
CA GLN A 557 -19.10 -2.95 20.91
C GLN A 557 -18.34 -3.06 19.61
N LEU A 558 -18.99 -2.63 18.53
CA LEU A 558 -18.39 -2.61 17.20
C LEU A 558 -17.40 -1.44 17.07
N GLN A 559 -16.34 -1.68 16.31
CA GLN A 559 -15.39 -0.63 15.84
C GLN A 559 -14.46 -0.02 16.90
N GLU A 560 -14.34 -0.58 18.10
CA GLU A 560 -13.38 -0.13 19.09
C GLU A 560 -12.01 -0.82 18.95
N ALA A 561 -11.35 -0.57 17.83
CA ALA A 561 -10.03 -1.12 17.55
C ALA A 561 -9.17 -0.08 16.78
N TRP A 562 -7.86 -0.09 17.11
CA TRP A 562 -6.88 0.85 16.54
C TRP A 562 -5.61 0.12 16.14
N LYS A 563 -5.03 0.51 14.99
CA LYS A 563 -3.79 -0.07 14.48
C LYS A 563 -2.58 0.78 14.85
N LEU A 564 -1.47 0.12 15.17
CA LEU A 564 -0.15 0.73 15.26
C LEU A 564 0.77 0.01 14.28
N LYS A 565 1.25 0.72 13.25
CA LYS A 565 2.19 0.19 12.27
C LYS A 565 3.63 0.45 12.74
N THR A 566 4.55 -0.47 12.43
CA THR A 566 5.97 -0.23 12.65
C THR A 566 6.50 0.83 11.69
N GLU A 567 7.49 1.60 12.11
CA GLU A 567 8.11 2.62 11.23
C GLU A 567 8.77 1.99 10.00
N ALA A 568 9.40 0.82 10.16
CA ALA A 568 10.03 0.10 9.07
C ALA A 568 9.01 -0.32 7.99
N PHE A 569 7.84 -0.81 8.41
CA PHE A 569 6.76 -1.17 7.50
C PHE A 569 6.20 0.05 6.78
N ALA A 570 5.85 1.11 7.53
CA ALA A 570 5.26 2.34 6.97
C ALA A 570 6.20 3.00 5.97
N PHE A 571 7.51 3.02 6.27
CA PHE A 571 8.52 3.51 5.32
C PHE A 571 8.64 2.63 4.08
N GLY A 572 8.67 1.29 4.25
CA GLY A 572 8.72 0.33 3.15
C GLY A 572 7.50 0.42 2.24
N GLU A 573 6.30 0.61 2.82
CA GLU A 573 5.05 0.83 2.09
C GLU A 573 5.11 2.12 1.26
N ALA A 574 5.59 3.23 1.85
CA ALA A 574 5.76 4.49 1.15
C ALA A 574 6.74 4.38 -0.04
N VAL A 575 7.87 3.70 0.13
CA VAL A 575 8.86 3.46 -0.94
C VAL A 575 8.27 2.62 -2.07
N ARG A 576 7.51 1.58 -1.76
CA ARG A 576 6.82 0.75 -2.76
C ARG A 576 5.80 1.55 -3.56
N MET A 577 4.99 2.36 -2.89
CA MET A 577 4.03 3.25 -3.57
C MET A 577 4.73 4.26 -4.49
N ASP A 578 5.87 4.83 -4.08
CA ASP A 578 6.66 5.74 -4.93
C ASP A 578 7.25 5.03 -6.15
N ALA A 579 7.58 3.74 -6.03
CA ALA A 579 8.00 2.90 -7.14
C ALA A 579 6.84 2.50 -8.09
N GLY A 580 5.59 2.83 -7.73
CA GLY A 580 4.38 2.48 -8.48
C GLY A 580 3.89 1.05 -8.22
N ASP A 581 4.37 0.40 -7.17
CA ASP A 581 3.80 -0.82 -6.63
C ASP A 581 2.56 -0.41 -5.81
N VAL A 582 1.38 -0.72 -6.29
CA VAL A 582 0.12 -0.39 -5.63
C VAL A 582 -0.29 -1.57 -4.75
N ASP A 583 -0.72 -1.28 -3.51
CA ASP A 583 -1.34 -2.29 -2.66
C ASP A 583 -2.60 -2.83 -3.35
N ILE A 584 -2.72 -4.14 -3.38
CA ILE A 584 -3.78 -4.86 -4.07
C ILE A 584 -5.15 -4.55 -3.48
N GLU A 585 -5.23 -4.34 -2.17
CA GLU A 585 -6.46 -3.93 -1.51
C GLU A 585 -6.95 -2.54 -1.97
N MET A 586 -6.03 -1.64 -2.29
CA MET A 586 -6.40 -0.34 -2.85
C MET A 586 -6.92 -0.46 -4.29
N LEU A 587 -6.40 -1.41 -5.09
CA LEU A 587 -6.84 -1.61 -6.48
C LEU A 587 -8.28 -2.13 -6.60
N ASP A 588 -8.75 -2.95 -5.67
CA ASP A 588 -10.14 -3.42 -5.65
C ASP A 588 -11.14 -2.25 -5.51
N ASN A 589 -10.78 -1.19 -4.79
CA ASN A 589 -11.57 0.03 -4.67
C ASN A 589 -11.75 0.77 -6.01
N TYR A 590 -10.71 0.77 -6.88
CA TYR A 590 -10.74 1.50 -8.16
C TYR A 590 -11.54 0.80 -9.25
N VAL A 591 -11.56 -0.53 -9.23
CA VAL A 591 -12.36 -1.30 -10.19
C VAL A 591 -13.86 -1.05 -9.97
N THR A 592 -14.25 -0.77 -8.73
CA THR A 592 -15.66 -0.51 -8.36
C THR A 592 -16.10 0.91 -8.71
N GLN A 593 -15.34 1.94 -8.40
CA GLN A 593 -15.65 3.34 -8.69
C GLN A 593 -15.68 3.64 -10.20
N GLY A 594 -14.73 3.14 -10.97
CA GLY A 594 -14.74 3.32 -12.43
C GLY A 594 -15.90 2.64 -13.17
N ASN A 595 -16.69 1.78 -12.49
CA ASN A 595 -17.92 1.20 -13.03
C ASN A 595 -19.18 1.99 -12.65
N GLU A 596 -19.14 2.80 -11.60
CA GLU A 596 -20.25 3.67 -11.17
C GLU A 596 -20.27 4.97 -11.98
N ASP A 597 -19.12 5.58 -12.25
CA ASP A 597 -19.02 6.79 -13.05
C ASP A 597 -19.44 6.57 -14.52
N GLU A 598 -19.19 5.39 -15.11
CA GLU A 598 -19.71 5.03 -16.45
C GLU A 598 -21.24 4.77 -16.45
N ALA A 599 -21.87 4.56 -15.28
CA ALA A 599 -23.31 4.35 -15.17
C ALA A 599 -24.09 5.68 -15.07
N ILE A 600 -23.46 6.74 -14.60
CA ILE A 600 -24.04 8.08 -14.44
C ILE A 600 -24.03 8.87 -15.76
N GLU A 601 -23.04 8.65 -16.65
CA GLU A 601 -22.96 9.30 -17.97
C GLU A 601 -23.92 8.73 -19.03
N THR A 602 -24.72 7.71 -18.72
CA THR A 602 -25.64 7.06 -19.69
C THR A 602 -27.13 7.11 -19.29
N ASN A 603 -27.52 8.04 -18.42
CA ASN A 603 -28.93 8.33 -18.12
C ASN A 603 -29.42 9.65 -18.74
#